data_c5cbcd23ed3b4e15b9b4078c83152aa2
#
_entry.id   c5cbcd23ed3b4e15b9b4078c83152aa2
#
_cell.length_a   1.000
_cell.length_b   1.000
_cell.length_c   1.000
_cell.angle_alpha   90.00
_cell.angle_beta   90.00
_cell.angle_gamma   90.00
#
_symmetry.space_group_name_H-M   'P 1'
#
loop_
_entity.id
_entity.type
_entity.pdbx_description
1 polymer ?
#
loop_
_entity_poly.entity_id
_entity_poly.type
_entity_poly.pdbx_seq_one_letter_code
_entity_poly.pdbx_strand_id
1 'polypeptide(L)'
;MRHALIFAAGLGERMRPLTERTPKPLLVVDGKPLIVWHLEKLAAIGVNYVAINTSHLAEQFPDTLGDGSRWGLRIRYVYEGPVPLETGGGLLNALPLLGPEPVLTISGDVWCDADFAALPVEPAGHAHLL
;
A
#
# COMPACT_ATOMS: atom_id res chain seq x y z
N MET A 1 -5.01 7.09 -13.54
CA MET A 1 -5.09 6.20 -12.36
C MET A 1 -5.55 7.01 -11.17
N ARG A 2 -6.70 6.64 -10.61
CA ARG A 2 -7.25 7.32 -9.41
C ARG A 2 -7.16 6.44 -8.17
N HIS A 3 -6.94 5.15 -8.35
CA HIS A 3 -6.91 4.15 -7.29
C HIS A 3 -5.55 3.46 -7.21
N ALA A 4 -5.15 3.15 -6.00
CA ALA A 4 -3.94 2.37 -5.74
C ALA A 4 -4.20 1.27 -4.70
N LEU A 5 -3.40 0.22 -4.76
CA LEU A 5 -3.32 -0.83 -3.74
C LEU A 5 -1.90 -0.88 -3.21
N ILE A 6 -1.75 -0.76 -1.91
CA ILE A 6 -0.47 -0.97 -1.23
C ILE A 6 -0.50 -2.31 -0.52
N PHE A 7 0.41 -3.21 -0.89
CA PHE A 7 0.59 -4.48 -0.22
C PHE A 7 1.33 -4.28 1.09
N ALA A 8 0.66 -4.55 2.20
CA ALA A 8 1.19 -4.32 3.55
C ALA A 8 0.91 -5.48 4.52
N ALA A 9 0.47 -6.63 4.02
CA ALA A 9 0.05 -7.76 4.84
C ALA A 9 1.18 -8.71 5.26
N GLY A 10 2.41 -8.53 4.78
CA GLY A 10 3.53 -9.40 5.08
C GLY A 10 3.90 -9.48 6.56
N LEU A 11 4.42 -10.61 7.01
CA LEU A 11 4.79 -10.85 8.40
C LEU A 11 6.10 -10.17 8.81
N GLY A 12 6.97 -9.82 7.85
CA GLY A 12 8.25 -9.18 8.13
C GLY A 12 9.24 -10.05 8.91
N GLU A 13 9.18 -11.38 8.77
CA GLU A 13 9.93 -12.33 9.58
C GLU A 13 11.45 -12.13 9.54
N ARG A 14 12.00 -11.77 8.39
CA ARG A 14 13.43 -11.52 8.19
C ARG A 14 13.92 -10.26 8.93
N MET A 15 13.03 -9.35 9.29
CA MET A 15 13.36 -8.10 10.01
C MET A 15 13.18 -8.21 11.52
N ARG A 16 12.85 -9.39 12.06
CA ARG A 16 12.74 -9.59 13.51
C ARG A 16 14.05 -9.24 14.21
N PRO A 17 14.01 -8.65 15.42
CA PRO A 17 12.83 -8.41 16.26
C PRO A 17 12.03 -7.12 15.95
N LEU A 18 12.45 -6.27 15.02
CA LEU A 18 11.80 -5.00 14.72
C LEU A 18 10.32 -5.18 14.36
N THR A 19 10.01 -6.20 13.56
CA THR A 19 8.66 -6.47 13.06
C THR A 19 7.78 -7.29 14.02
N GLU A 20 8.27 -7.64 15.18
CA GLU A 20 7.45 -8.24 16.24
C GLU A 20 6.47 -7.26 16.86
N ARG A 21 6.82 -5.97 16.87
CA ARG A 21 6.02 -4.89 17.47
C ARG A 21 5.45 -3.89 16.47
N THR A 22 6.03 -3.82 15.27
CA THR A 22 5.65 -2.85 14.23
C THR A 22 5.65 -3.53 12.88
N PRO A 23 4.55 -3.43 12.10
CA PRO A 23 4.55 -3.93 10.72
C PRO A 23 5.68 -3.27 9.92
N LYS A 24 6.32 -4.05 9.04
CA LYS A 24 7.45 -3.54 8.24
C LYS A 24 7.13 -2.22 7.50
N PRO A 25 5.96 -2.05 6.85
CA PRO A 25 5.63 -0.79 6.18
C PRO A 25 5.48 0.41 7.11
N LEU A 26 5.29 0.19 8.42
CA LEU A 26 5.18 1.24 9.43
C LEU A 26 6.51 1.56 10.14
N LEU A 27 7.58 0.83 9.83
CA LEU A 27 8.90 1.17 10.35
C LEU A 27 9.31 2.56 9.88
N VAL A 28 9.86 3.36 10.80
CA VAL A 28 10.27 4.73 10.49
C VAL A 28 11.57 4.73 9.71
N VAL A 29 11.55 5.41 8.58
CA VAL A 29 12.72 5.62 7.70
C VAL A 29 12.78 7.11 7.40
N ASP A 30 13.88 7.73 7.79
CA ASP A 30 14.12 9.16 7.60
C ASP A 30 12.95 10.04 8.11
N GLY A 31 12.56 9.78 9.36
CA GLY A 31 11.62 10.60 10.12
C GLY A 31 10.13 10.27 9.94
N LYS A 32 9.75 9.33 9.08
CA LYS A 32 8.36 8.92 8.88
C LYS A 32 8.22 7.45 8.49
N PRO A 33 7.05 6.83 8.73
CA PRO A 33 6.82 5.45 8.32
C PRO A 33 7.09 5.24 6.83
N LEU A 34 7.67 4.09 6.48
CA LEU A 34 8.03 3.75 5.10
C LEU A 34 6.84 3.90 4.13
N ILE A 35 5.66 3.43 4.52
CA ILE A 35 4.45 3.52 3.71
C ILE A 35 4.02 4.97 3.42
N VAL A 36 4.34 5.92 4.30
CA VAL A 36 3.98 7.34 4.13
C VAL A 36 4.69 7.96 2.92
N TRP A 37 5.92 7.52 2.63
CA TRP A 37 6.62 7.93 1.41
C TRP A 37 5.82 7.61 0.15
N HIS A 38 5.17 6.45 0.12
CA HIS A 38 4.30 6.04 -0.99
C HIS A 38 2.99 6.84 -1.02
N LEU A 39 2.37 7.05 0.14
CA LEU A 39 1.13 7.83 0.22
C LEU A 39 1.31 9.26 -0.30
N GLU A 40 2.42 9.89 0.05
CA GLU A 40 2.75 11.24 -0.44
C GLU A 40 2.99 11.27 -1.96
N LYS A 41 3.71 10.27 -2.50
CA LYS A 41 3.90 10.14 -3.96
C LYS A 41 2.58 9.92 -4.69
N LEU A 42 1.71 9.07 -4.15
CA LEU A 42 0.38 8.80 -4.74
C LEU A 42 -0.48 10.06 -4.74
N ALA A 43 -0.51 10.80 -3.64
CA ALA A 43 -1.23 12.06 -3.55
C ALA A 43 -0.73 13.07 -4.58
N ALA A 44 0.60 13.17 -4.76
CA ALA A 44 1.23 14.10 -5.70
C ALA A 44 0.85 13.84 -7.17
N ILE A 45 0.55 12.59 -7.55
CA ILE A 45 0.12 12.25 -8.92
C ILE A 45 -1.40 12.22 -9.09
N GLY A 46 -2.16 12.65 -8.08
CA GLY A 46 -3.61 12.77 -8.17
C GLY A 46 -4.40 11.50 -7.85
N VAL A 47 -3.76 10.48 -7.29
CA VAL A 47 -4.48 9.35 -6.68
C VAL A 47 -5.26 9.86 -5.50
N ASN A 48 -6.52 9.47 -5.38
CA ASN A 48 -7.41 9.91 -4.31
C ASN A 48 -7.96 8.77 -3.45
N TYR A 49 -7.79 7.53 -3.88
CA TYR A 49 -8.27 6.35 -3.16
C TYR A 49 -7.16 5.29 -3.07
N VAL A 50 -6.89 4.82 -1.87
CA VAL A 50 -5.85 3.83 -1.59
C VAL A 50 -6.43 2.70 -0.75
N ALA A 51 -6.38 1.48 -1.27
CA ALA A 51 -6.59 0.28 -0.48
C ALA A 51 -5.25 -0.18 0.10
N ILE A 52 -5.24 -0.56 1.37
CA ILE A 52 -4.06 -1.12 2.05
C ILE A 52 -4.47 -2.47 2.60
N ASN A 53 -3.90 -3.55 2.07
CA ASN A 53 -4.15 -4.86 2.65
C ASN A 53 -3.29 -5.06 3.90
N THR A 54 -3.88 -5.68 4.92
CA THR A 54 -3.26 -5.83 6.24
C THR A 54 -3.49 -7.24 6.76
N SER A 55 -2.57 -7.70 7.61
CA SER A 55 -2.68 -8.96 8.34
C SER A 55 -1.94 -8.82 9.69
N HIS A 56 -0.62 -8.90 9.67
CA HIS A 56 0.22 -8.78 10.86
C HIS A 56 0.09 -7.41 11.50
N LEU A 57 -0.31 -7.35 12.78
CA LEU A 57 -0.48 -6.11 13.56
C LEU A 57 -1.38 -5.09 12.84
N ALA A 58 -2.44 -5.57 12.22
CA ALA A 58 -3.30 -4.82 11.31
C ALA A 58 -3.87 -3.54 11.91
N GLU A 59 -4.19 -3.52 13.20
CA GLU A 59 -4.74 -2.38 13.93
C GLU A 59 -3.80 -1.17 13.96
N GLN A 60 -2.50 -1.38 13.84
CA GLN A 60 -1.52 -0.29 13.86
C GLN A 60 -1.61 0.60 12.61
N PHE A 61 -2.10 0.07 11.49
CA PHE A 61 -2.24 0.85 10.27
C PHE A 61 -3.26 1.99 10.39
N PRO A 62 -4.53 1.76 10.76
CA PRO A 62 -5.45 2.87 10.98
C PRO A 62 -5.04 3.77 12.15
N ASP A 63 -4.43 3.23 13.21
CA ASP A 63 -3.95 4.02 14.34
C ASP A 63 -2.85 5.01 13.92
N THR A 64 -1.99 4.63 12.98
CA THR A 64 -0.88 5.45 12.49
C THR A 64 -1.29 6.36 11.32
N LEU A 65 -2.05 5.84 10.36
CA LEU A 65 -2.32 6.50 9.09
C LEU A 65 -3.70 7.18 9.04
N GLY A 66 -4.63 6.76 9.90
CA GLY A 66 -6.00 7.27 9.89
C GLY A 66 -6.74 6.92 8.59
N ASP A 67 -7.58 7.85 8.16
CA ASP A 67 -8.39 7.73 6.94
C ASP A 67 -7.74 8.30 5.67
N GLY A 68 -6.51 8.82 5.78
CA GLY A 68 -5.75 9.39 4.68
C GLY A 68 -6.01 10.87 4.40
N SER A 69 -6.95 11.51 5.11
CA SER A 69 -7.37 12.89 4.85
C SER A 69 -6.23 13.90 4.93
N ARG A 70 -5.23 13.69 5.80
CA ARG A 70 -4.07 14.59 5.91
C ARG A 70 -3.17 14.63 4.65
N TRP A 71 -3.32 13.66 3.75
CA TRP A 71 -2.65 13.65 2.43
C TRP A 71 -3.63 13.93 1.29
N GLY A 72 -4.90 14.22 1.59
CA GLY A 72 -5.94 14.36 0.56
C GLY A 72 -6.37 13.03 -0.05
N LEU A 73 -6.07 11.92 0.62
CA LEU A 73 -6.41 10.57 0.21
C LEU A 73 -7.61 10.04 0.99
N ARG A 74 -8.25 9.02 0.45
CA ARG A 74 -9.18 8.16 1.16
C ARG A 74 -8.56 6.78 1.28
N ILE A 75 -8.22 6.37 2.49
CA ILE A 75 -7.64 5.05 2.76
C ILE A 75 -8.73 4.07 3.20
N ARG A 76 -8.69 2.86 2.63
CA ARG A 76 -9.45 1.70 3.08
C ARG A 76 -8.52 0.56 3.42
N TYR A 77 -8.72 -0.02 4.59
CA TYR A 77 -7.95 -1.17 5.05
C TYR A 77 -8.69 -2.45 4.74
N VAL A 78 -7.98 -3.42 4.14
CA VAL A 78 -8.52 -4.73 3.76
C VAL A 78 -7.80 -5.78 4.60
N TYR A 79 -8.45 -6.24 5.66
CA TYR A 79 -7.88 -7.26 6.53
C TYR A 79 -7.97 -8.63 5.89
N GLU A 80 -6.83 -9.31 5.76
CA GLU A 80 -6.73 -10.63 5.12
C GLU A 80 -6.85 -11.81 6.09
N GLY A 81 -7.04 -11.54 7.37
CA GLY A 81 -6.98 -12.56 8.42
C GLY A 81 -5.58 -12.71 9.01
N PRO A 82 -5.36 -13.70 9.90
CA PRO A 82 -4.08 -13.91 10.58
C PRO A 82 -2.98 -14.47 9.67
N VAL A 83 -3.37 -15.03 8.52
CA VAL A 83 -2.44 -15.58 7.51
C VAL A 83 -2.56 -14.74 6.25
N PRO A 84 -1.48 -14.10 5.79
CA PRO A 84 -1.51 -13.31 4.57
C PRO A 84 -1.88 -14.13 3.34
N LEU A 85 -2.64 -13.52 2.42
CA LEU A 85 -3.11 -14.17 1.18
C LEU A 85 -2.08 -14.12 0.04
N GLU A 86 -0.88 -13.61 0.30
CA GLU A 86 0.15 -13.34 -0.70
C GLU A 86 -0.31 -12.29 -1.73
N THR A 87 0.54 -11.99 -2.71
CA THR A 87 0.29 -10.90 -3.66
C THR A 87 -0.97 -11.10 -4.49
N GLY A 88 -1.11 -12.26 -5.11
CA GLY A 88 -2.27 -12.58 -5.96
C GLY A 88 -3.57 -12.66 -5.17
N GLY A 89 -3.55 -13.32 -4.02
CA GLY A 89 -4.72 -13.40 -3.14
C GLY A 89 -5.10 -12.05 -2.55
N GLY A 90 -4.12 -11.25 -2.15
CA GLY A 90 -4.34 -9.90 -1.64
C GLY A 90 -4.95 -8.98 -2.69
N LEU A 91 -4.48 -9.05 -3.93
CA LEU A 91 -5.08 -8.29 -5.03
C LEU A 91 -6.54 -8.74 -5.27
N LEU A 92 -6.77 -10.03 -5.39
CA LEU A 92 -8.13 -10.57 -5.61
C LEU A 92 -9.10 -10.14 -4.50
N ASN A 93 -8.66 -10.18 -3.26
CA ASN A 93 -9.46 -9.78 -2.11
C ASN A 93 -9.78 -8.28 -2.11
N ALA A 94 -8.90 -7.43 -2.65
CA ALA A 94 -9.08 -5.99 -2.74
C ALA A 94 -9.87 -5.52 -3.97
N LEU A 95 -10.00 -6.34 -5.02
CA LEU A 95 -10.64 -5.96 -6.28
C LEU A 95 -12.03 -5.31 -6.12
N PRO A 96 -12.93 -5.79 -5.24
CA PRO A 96 -14.24 -5.16 -5.07
C PRO A 96 -14.19 -3.68 -4.65
N LEU A 97 -13.08 -3.25 -4.05
CA LEU A 97 -12.85 -1.88 -3.60
C LEU A 97 -12.14 -1.00 -4.63
N LEU A 98 -11.50 -1.62 -5.63
CA LEU A 98 -10.63 -0.92 -6.57
C LEU A 98 -11.34 -0.47 -7.85
N GLY A 99 -12.48 -1.10 -8.17
CA GLY A 99 -13.22 -0.78 -9.39
C GLY A 99 -12.57 -1.33 -10.66
N PRO A 100 -13.14 -1.02 -11.84
CA PRO A 100 -12.73 -1.61 -13.12
C PRO A 100 -11.58 -0.90 -13.83
N GLU A 101 -11.17 0.27 -13.34
CA GLU A 101 -10.10 1.05 -13.96
C GLU A 101 -8.71 0.50 -13.61
N PRO A 102 -7.67 0.86 -14.38
CA PRO A 102 -6.30 0.52 -14.04
C PRO A 102 -5.92 0.99 -12.63
N VAL A 103 -5.29 0.12 -11.86
CA VAL A 103 -4.89 0.33 -10.47
C VAL A 103 -3.37 0.30 -10.37
N LEU A 104 -2.80 1.26 -9.66
CA LEU A 104 -1.38 1.22 -9.31
C LEU A 104 -1.19 0.32 -8.09
N THR A 105 -0.35 -0.71 -8.21
CA THR A 105 0.00 -1.58 -7.09
C THR A 105 1.42 -1.30 -6.60
N ILE A 106 1.61 -1.25 -5.29
CA ILE A 106 2.88 -0.92 -4.65
C ILE A 106 3.15 -1.89 -3.50
N SER A 107 4.39 -2.36 -3.38
CA SER A 107 4.85 -3.05 -2.18
C SER A 107 5.15 -2.03 -1.08
N GLY A 108 4.40 -2.06 0.01
CA GLY A 108 4.49 -1.07 1.08
C GLY A 108 5.77 -1.15 1.92
N ASP A 109 6.53 -2.23 1.76
CA ASP A 109 7.76 -2.51 2.49
C ASP A 109 9.05 -2.24 1.68
N VAL A 110 8.93 -1.66 0.50
CA VAL A 110 10.04 -1.33 -0.38
C VAL A 110 10.00 0.16 -0.70
N TRP A 111 11.07 0.88 -0.40
CA TRP A 111 11.24 2.24 -0.86
C TRP A 111 11.80 2.27 -2.28
N CYS A 112 11.29 3.18 -3.10
CA CYS A 112 11.85 3.46 -4.42
C CYS A 112 11.78 4.95 -4.74
N ASP A 113 12.67 5.44 -5.56
CA ASP A 113 12.71 6.81 -6.06
C ASP A 113 12.04 6.96 -7.44
N ALA A 114 11.42 5.91 -7.94
CA ALA A 114 10.71 5.93 -9.21
C ALA A 114 9.69 7.07 -9.28
N ASP A 115 9.64 7.73 -10.41
CA ASP A 115 8.63 8.76 -10.69
C ASP A 115 7.32 8.08 -11.12
N PHE A 116 6.34 8.05 -10.23
CA PHE A 116 5.03 7.46 -10.53
C PHE A 116 4.25 8.24 -11.59
N ALA A 117 4.57 9.52 -11.81
CA ALA A 117 3.95 10.30 -12.88
C ALA A 117 4.38 9.84 -14.28
N ALA A 118 5.52 9.17 -14.39
CA ALA A 118 6.00 8.59 -15.65
C ALA A 118 5.30 7.28 -16.04
N LEU A 119 4.52 6.68 -15.12
CA LEU A 119 3.77 5.47 -15.42
C LEU A 119 2.62 5.76 -16.38
N PRO A 120 2.35 4.85 -17.35
CA PRO A 120 1.20 5.02 -18.23
C PRO A 120 -0.11 4.96 -17.45
N VAL A 121 -1.03 5.87 -17.75
CA VAL A 121 -2.39 5.86 -17.16
C VAL A 121 -3.14 4.60 -17.55
N GLU A 122 -2.93 4.15 -18.78
CA GLU A 122 -3.45 2.88 -19.31
C GLU A 122 -2.27 2.04 -19.80
N PRO A 123 -2.06 0.85 -19.25
CA PRO A 123 -1.01 -0.03 -19.74
C PRO A 123 -1.34 -0.54 -21.15
N ALA A 124 -0.32 -0.71 -21.99
CA ALA A 124 -0.50 -1.26 -23.32
C ALA A 124 -0.91 -2.74 -23.35
N GLY A 125 -0.81 -3.42 -22.22
CA GLY A 125 -1.21 -4.81 -22.00
C GLY A 125 -1.97 -4.97 -20.69
N HIS A 126 -1.90 -6.16 -20.11
CA HIS A 126 -2.58 -6.44 -18.82
C HIS A 126 -1.89 -5.77 -17.62
N ALA A 127 -0.61 -5.48 -17.71
CA ALA A 127 0.18 -4.83 -16.68
C ALA A 127 1.38 -4.10 -17.27
N HIS A 128 1.84 -3.07 -16.55
CA HIS A 128 3.12 -2.40 -16.75
C HIS A 128 3.93 -2.57 -15.47
N LEU A 129 5.17 -3.02 -15.59
CA LEU A 129 6.07 -3.24 -14.46
C LEU A 129 7.20 -2.20 -14.46
N LEU A 130 7.60 -1.75 -13.26
CA LEU A 130 8.79 -0.94 -13.02
C LEU A 130 9.95 -1.83 -12.58
#